data_8adb64d82ae794e06dd32cef93208c4a
#
_entry.id   8adb64d82ae794e06dd32cef93208c4a
#
_cell.length_a   1.000
_cell.length_b   1.000
_cell.length_c   1.000
_cell.angle_alpha   90.00
_cell.angle_beta   90.00
_cell.angle_gamma   90.00
#
_symmetry.space_group_name_H-M   'P 1'
#
loop_
_entity.id
_entity.type
_entity.pdbx_description
1 polymer ?
#
loop_
_entity_poly.entity_id
_entity_poly.type
_entity_poly.pdbx_seq_one_letter_code
_entity_poly.pdbx_strand_id
1 'polypeptide(L)'
;MNEYTDIMKNLFLPVLLVAGSFFVSCTSSVFTPTPSANPWDDNYLSVAKMEDYRQWGTYNVHDPSCRKLGDYYYMYSTDAIFGENRKEAREKGVPLGFIQMRRSKDLVHWEFLGWAFPEIPEEAVQWVQSHAGGQGATNIWAPYIIPYKDKYRLYYCVSAFGRKTSYIGLAESTSPEGPWTQKGCIVKTDDSTAMNAIDPSVIADENTGKWWMHYGSFFGGLYCVELNPETGLALNEGDLGHLVACLLYTSDAAD
;
A
#
# COMPACT_ATOMS: atom_id res chain seq x y z
N MET A 1 82.24 -17.05 -0.13
CA MET A 1 81.34 -17.72 0.79
C MET A 1 80.53 -16.56 1.47
N ASN A 2 79.30 -16.29 1.21
CA ASN A 2 78.25 -16.92 0.45
C ASN A 2 77.30 -15.86 -0.03
N GLU A 3 76.97 -15.96 -1.27
CA GLU A 3 75.75 -15.47 -1.88
C GLU A 3 74.56 -15.94 -1.08
N TYR A 4 73.73 -15.01 -0.58
CA TYR A 4 72.29 -15.18 -0.22
C TYR A 4 71.75 -13.92 0.46
N THR A 5 71.91 -12.76 -0.14
CA THR A 5 71.23 -11.53 0.35
C THR A 5 71.00 -10.53 -0.78
N ASP A 6 70.23 -10.93 -1.80
CA ASP A 6 69.79 -9.98 -2.81
C ASP A 6 68.58 -10.48 -3.61
N ILE A 7 67.49 -10.92 -2.94
CA ILE A 7 66.17 -11.08 -3.59
C ILE A 7 65.10 -10.77 -2.56
N MET A 8 64.90 -9.53 -2.20
CA MET A 8 63.67 -9.03 -1.54
C MET A 8 63.63 -7.49 -1.56
N LYS A 9 63.83 -6.92 -2.73
CA LYS A 9 63.47 -5.52 -2.97
C LYS A 9 62.63 -5.49 -4.23
N ASN A 10 61.47 -4.86 -4.11
CA ASN A 10 60.50 -4.56 -5.15
C ASN A 10 59.39 -5.60 -5.35
N LEU A 11 58.35 -5.46 -4.54
CA LEU A 11 56.95 -5.58 -4.96
C LEU A 11 56.02 -4.88 -3.93
N PHE A 12 56.12 -3.58 -3.83
CA PHE A 12 55.00 -2.79 -3.32
C PHE A 12 54.15 -2.40 -4.53
N LEU A 13 53.13 -3.21 -4.83
CA LEU A 13 52.03 -2.83 -5.69
C LEU A 13 51.06 -2.04 -4.82
N PRO A 14 50.71 -0.80 -5.16
CA PRO A 14 49.63 -0.09 -4.45
C PRO A 14 48.30 -0.76 -4.86
N VAL A 15 47.65 -1.42 -3.90
CA VAL A 15 46.27 -1.83 -4.03
C VAL A 15 45.44 -0.55 -4.06
N LEU A 16 45.04 -0.13 -5.25
CA LEU A 16 44.06 0.93 -5.42
C LEU A 16 42.71 0.39 -4.96
N LEU A 17 42.31 0.70 -3.72
CA LEU A 17 40.95 0.49 -3.23
C LEU A 17 40.05 1.46 -4.00
N VAL A 18 39.45 1.02 -5.08
CA VAL A 18 38.32 1.70 -5.70
C VAL A 18 37.11 1.47 -4.79
N ALA A 19 36.89 2.41 -3.90
CA ALA A 19 35.63 2.50 -3.18
C ALA A 19 34.55 2.84 -4.20
N GLY A 20 33.96 1.82 -4.78
CA GLY A 20 32.76 1.93 -5.59
C GLY A 20 31.62 2.34 -4.68
N SER A 21 31.31 3.62 -4.62
CA SER A 21 30.08 4.13 -4.04
C SER A 21 28.93 3.62 -4.91
N PHE A 22 28.31 2.51 -4.51
CA PHE A 22 27.02 2.12 -5.05
C PHE A 22 26.01 3.15 -4.59
N PHE A 23 25.79 4.18 -5.41
CA PHE A 23 24.58 4.96 -5.30
C PHE A 23 23.42 4.04 -5.68
N VAL A 24 22.74 3.48 -4.69
CA VAL A 24 21.42 2.92 -4.89
C VAL A 24 20.53 4.12 -5.22
N SER A 25 20.34 4.37 -6.50
CA SER A 25 19.35 5.32 -6.97
C SER A 25 17.99 4.72 -6.61
N CYS A 26 17.40 5.19 -5.53
CA CYS A 26 16.00 4.94 -5.22
C CYS A 26 15.18 5.66 -6.29
N THR A 27 14.97 5.03 -7.43
CA THR A 27 14.02 5.52 -8.42
C THR A 27 12.63 5.28 -7.86
N SER A 28 12.00 6.35 -7.37
CA SER A 28 10.59 6.30 -6.94
C SER A 28 9.74 5.87 -8.13
N SER A 29 9.09 4.72 -8.02
CA SER A 29 8.14 4.26 -9.03
C SER A 29 6.98 5.24 -9.12
N VAL A 30 6.63 5.65 -10.33
CA VAL A 30 5.47 6.50 -10.60
C VAL A 30 4.42 5.65 -11.28
N PHE A 31 3.26 5.52 -10.64
CA PHE A 31 2.13 4.78 -11.16
C PHE A 31 1.13 5.74 -11.81
N THR A 32 0.96 5.59 -13.10
CA THR A 32 -0.12 6.24 -13.82
C THR A 32 -1.38 5.41 -13.61
N PRO A 33 -2.48 6.02 -13.15
CA PRO A 33 -3.76 5.33 -13.04
C PRO A 33 -4.11 4.67 -14.37
N THR A 34 -4.75 3.53 -14.29
CA THR A 34 -5.32 2.87 -15.46
C THR A 34 -6.75 3.38 -15.65
N PRO A 35 -6.97 4.47 -16.41
CA PRO A 35 -8.31 4.87 -16.81
C PRO A 35 -8.75 3.88 -17.86
N SER A 36 -9.68 3.04 -17.53
CA SER A 36 -10.35 2.23 -18.54
C SER A 36 -11.83 2.57 -18.54
N ALA A 37 -12.46 2.46 -19.70
CA ALA A 37 -13.91 2.30 -19.70
C ALA A 37 -14.21 1.14 -18.75
N ASN A 38 -15.16 1.34 -17.83
CA ASN A 38 -15.57 0.28 -16.94
C ASN A 38 -15.94 -0.95 -17.79
N PRO A 39 -15.27 -2.10 -17.64
CA PRO A 39 -15.57 -3.28 -18.45
C PRO A 39 -16.94 -3.89 -18.12
N TRP A 40 -17.52 -3.47 -17.01
CA TRP A 40 -18.86 -3.83 -16.57
C TRP A 40 -19.78 -2.62 -16.69
N ASP A 41 -21.06 -2.88 -16.86
CA ASP A 41 -22.08 -1.82 -16.85
C ASP A 41 -22.04 -1.10 -15.47
N ASP A 42 -21.65 0.18 -15.49
CA ASP A 42 -21.61 1.00 -14.27
C ASP A 42 -23.01 1.50 -13.89
N ASN A 43 -23.93 0.56 -13.82
CA ASN A 43 -25.32 0.79 -13.43
C ASN A 43 -25.66 -0.11 -12.25
N TYR A 44 -25.79 0.48 -11.06
CA TYR A 44 -26.15 -0.24 -9.84
C TYR A 44 -27.40 -1.13 -10.03
N LEU A 45 -28.39 -0.69 -10.80
CA LEU A 45 -29.61 -1.48 -11.02
C LEU A 45 -29.35 -2.78 -11.77
N SER A 46 -28.29 -2.87 -12.54
CA SER A 46 -27.90 -4.10 -13.25
C SER A 46 -27.39 -5.18 -12.29
N VAL A 47 -26.73 -4.78 -11.19
CA VAL A 47 -26.15 -5.69 -10.19
C VAL A 47 -27.03 -5.88 -8.96
N ALA A 48 -27.96 -4.96 -8.67
CA ALA A 48 -28.76 -4.97 -7.44
C ALA A 48 -29.63 -6.22 -7.23
N LYS A 49 -29.88 -6.98 -8.29
CA LYS A 49 -30.65 -8.23 -8.25
C LYS A 49 -29.80 -9.48 -8.39
N MET A 50 -28.48 -9.34 -8.55
CA MET A 50 -27.57 -10.47 -8.65
C MET A 50 -27.25 -10.98 -7.25
N GLU A 51 -27.55 -12.26 -7.00
CA GLU A 51 -27.25 -12.91 -5.72
C GLU A 51 -25.76 -13.24 -5.59
N ASP A 52 -25.11 -13.54 -6.71
CA ASP A 52 -23.69 -13.85 -6.73
C ASP A 52 -22.83 -12.59 -6.83
N TYR A 53 -22.30 -12.15 -5.68
CA TYR A 53 -21.42 -10.98 -5.58
C TYR A 53 -20.16 -11.07 -6.46
N ARG A 54 -19.75 -12.27 -6.86
CA ARG A 54 -18.63 -12.48 -7.78
C ARG A 54 -18.88 -11.92 -9.18
N GLN A 55 -20.14 -11.69 -9.51
CA GLN A 55 -20.58 -11.13 -10.80
C GLN A 55 -20.73 -9.60 -10.77
N TRP A 56 -20.54 -8.97 -9.61
CA TRP A 56 -20.77 -7.52 -9.46
C TRP A 56 -19.69 -6.65 -10.14
N GLY A 57 -18.60 -7.23 -10.63
CA GLY A 57 -17.53 -6.50 -11.31
C GLY A 57 -16.98 -5.37 -10.44
N THR A 58 -16.96 -4.16 -10.96
CA THR A 58 -16.47 -2.97 -10.24
C THR A 58 -17.37 -2.49 -9.11
N TYR A 59 -18.56 -3.04 -8.96
CA TYR A 59 -19.41 -2.81 -7.78
C TYR A 59 -19.05 -3.69 -6.58
N ASN A 60 -18.19 -4.69 -6.77
CA ASN A 60 -17.65 -5.47 -5.66
C ASN A 60 -16.44 -4.74 -5.07
N VAL A 61 -16.70 -3.91 -4.09
CA VAL A 61 -15.72 -3.04 -3.44
C VAL A 61 -15.68 -3.30 -1.94
N HIS A 62 -14.48 -3.16 -1.34
CA HIS A 62 -14.29 -3.26 0.10
C HIS A 62 -13.52 -2.04 0.62
N ASP A 63 -13.59 -1.80 1.92
CA ASP A 63 -12.77 -0.86 2.68
C ASP A 63 -12.71 0.55 2.04
N PRO A 64 -13.86 1.20 1.77
CA PRO A 64 -13.85 2.48 1.07
C PRO A 64 -13.32 3.61 1.95
N SER A 65 -12.39 4.40 1.40
CA SER A 65 -11.99 5.69 1.94
C SER A 65 -12.58 6.79 1.07
N CYS A 66 -13.48 7.58 1.64
CA CYS A 66 -14.17 8.64 0.92
C CYS A 66 -13.85 10.01 1.53
N ARG A 67 -13.47 10.98 0.69
CA ARG A 67 -13.17 12.34 1.13
C ARG A 67 -13.58 13.38 0.10
N LYS A 68 -14.08 14.53 0.59
CA LYS A 68 -14.31 15.69 -0.27
C LYS A 68 -12.98 16.38 -0.56
N LEU A 69 -12.63 16.46 -1.84
CA LEU A 69 -11.42 17.08 -2.36
C LEU A 69 -11.82 18.04 -3.47
N GLY A 70 -11.74 19.34 -3.20
CA GLY A 70 -12.29 20.36 -4.08
C GLY A 70 -13.82 20.23 -4.24
N ASP A 71 -14.28 20.19 -5.48
CA ASP A 71 -15.72 20.15 -5.79
C ASP A 71 -16.32 18.74 -5.78
N TYR A 72 -15.49 17.70 -5.63
CA TYR A 72 -15.91 16.31 -5.70
C TYR A 72 -15.65 15.57 -4.40
N TYR A 73 -16.45 14.55 -4.14
CA TYR A 73 -16.14 13.46 -3.25
C TYR A 73 -15.39 12.40 -4.06
N TYR A 74 -14.22 12.00 -3.58
CA TYR A 74 -13.44 10.91 -4.15
C TYR A 74 -13.52 9.69 -3.25
N MET A 75 -13.72 8.54 -3.83
CA MET A 75 -13.72 7.26 -3.13
C MET A 75 -12.65 6.35 -3.72
N TYR A 76 -11.85 5.81 -2.83
CA TYR A 76 -10.85 4.79 -3.12
C TYR A 76 -11.24 3.53 -2.36
N SER A 77 -11.11 2.38 -2.98
CA SER A 77 -11.53 1.12 -2.34
C SER A 77 -10.65 -0.04 -2.75
N THR A 78 -10.57 -1.05 -1.89
CA THR A 78 -10.04 -2.35 -2.26
C THR A 78 -10.83 -2.88 -3.45
N ASP A 79 -10.12 -3.34 -4.47
CA ASP A 79 -10.71 -4.02 -5.62
C ASP A 79 -11.00 -5.47 -5.25
N ALA A 80 -12.26 -5.84 -5.19
CA ALA A 80 -12.70 -7.20 -4.91
C ALA A 80 -13.22 -7.93 -6.16
N ILE A 81 -12.68 -7.62 -7.33
CA ILE A 81 -12.98 -8.35 -8.56
C ILE A 81 -12.35 -9.74 -8.49
N PHE A 82 -13.19 -10.78 -8.43
CA PHE A 82 -12.74 -12.15 -8.27
C PHE A 82 -12.15 -12.78 -9.53
N GLY A 83 -11.44 -13.90 -9.35
CA GLY A 83 -10.58 -14.54 -10.32
C GLY A 83 -11.18 -14.78 -11.70
N GLU A 84 -12.46 -15.18 -11.79
CA GLU A 84 -13.12 -15.40 -13.08
C GLU A 84 -13.35 -14.10 -13.84
N ASN A 85 -13.80 -13.04 -13.17
CA ASN A 85 -13.97 -11.73 -13.77
C ASN A 85 -12.62 -11.11 -14.17
N ARG A 86 -11.57 -11.31 -13.37
CA ARG A 86 -10.21 -10.90 -13.74
C ARG A 86 -9.70 -11.66 -14.96
N LYS A 87 -10.00 -12.95 -15.06
CA LYS A 87 -9.65 -13.78 -16.21
C LYS A 87 -10.38 -13.30 -17.45
N GLU A 88 -11.70 -13.10 -17.37
CA GLU A 88 -12.52 -12.59 -18.46
C GLU A 88 -12.05 -11.22 -18.96
N ALA A 89 -11.76 -10.29 -18.03
CA ALA A 89 -11.24 -8.98 -18.38
C ALA A 89 -9.89 -9.09 -19.12
N ARG A 90 -9.01 -9.97 -18.65
CA ARG A 90 -7.72 -10.22 -19.30
C ARG A 90 -7.88 -10.80 -20.69
N GLU A 91 -8.77 -11.75 -20.87
CA GLU A 91 -9.10 -12.36 -22.18
C GLU A 91 -9.68 -11.32 -23.16
N LYS A 92 -10.42 -10.35 -22.65
CA LYS A 92 -10.95 -9.21 -23.42
C LYS A 92 -9.94 -8.07 -23.63
N GLY A 93 -8.72 -8.20 -23.08
CA GLY A 93 -7.69 -7.16 -23.18
C GLY A 93 -8.00 -5.90 -22.38
N VAL A 94 -8.84 -6.02 -21.33
CA VAL A 94 -9.16 -4.90 -20.44
C VAL A 94 -8.09 -4.77 -19.38
N PRO A 95 -7.37 -3.64 -19.30
CA PRO A 95 -6.37 -3.43 -18.27
C PRO A 95 -7.07 -3.22 -16.93
N LEU A 96 -6.84 -4.13 -15.98
CA LEU A 96 -7.25 -3.99 -14.59
C LEU A 96 -6.05 -3.55 -13.75
N GLY A 97 -6.34 -2.75 -12.72
CA GLY A 97 -5.36 -2.34 -11.73
C GLY A 97 -5.76 -2.75 -10.31
N PHE A 98 -5.30 -1.97 -9.35
CA PHE A 98 -5.55 -2.11 -7.93
C PHE A 98 -6.00 -0.77 -7.36
N ILE A 99 -6.83 -0.80 -6.32
CA ILE A 99 -7.52 0.34 -5.73
C ILE A 99 -8.39 1.06 -6.76
N GLN A 100 -9.66 0.74 -6.74
CA GLN A 100 -10.66 1.41 -7.56
C GLN A 100 -10.83 2.86 -7.13
N MET A 101 -11.03 3.75 -8.11
CA MET A 101 -11.30 5.15 -7.88
C MET A 101 -12.65 5.52 -8.46
N ARG A 102 -13.40 6.31 -7.69
CA ARG A 102 -14.65 6.94 -8.11
C ARG A 102 -14.71 8.37 -7.62
N ARG A 103 -15.50 9.21 -8.30
CA ARG A 103 -15.85 10.55 -7.81
C ARG A 103 -17.33 10.82 -7.93
N SER A 104 -17.83 11.71 -7.07
CA SER A 104 -19.22 12.14 -7.04
C SER A 104 -19.34 13.60 -6.61
N LYS A 105 -20.38 14.28 -7.04
CA LYS A 105 -20.75 15.61 -6.52
C LYS A 105 -21.76 15.55 -5.38
N ASP A 106 -22.50 14.46 -5.27
CA ASP A 106 -23.68 14.35 -4.40
C ASP A 106 -23.69 13.10 -3.51
N LEU A 107 -22.65 12.23 -3.60
CA LEU A 107 -22.53 10.94 -2.89
C LEU A 107 -23.55 9.89 -3.35
N VAL A 108 -24.35 10.18 -4.36
CA VAL A 108 -25.37 9.29 -4.92
C VAL A 108 -24.95 8.80 -6.32
N HIS A 109 -24.54 9.73 -7.16
CA HIS A 109 -24.12 9.42 -8.53
C HIS A 109 -22.60 9.41 -8.60
N TRP A 110 -22.05 8.26 -8.90
CA TRP A 110 -20.61 8.01 -8.92
C TRP A 110 -20.09 7.76 -10.33
N GLU A 111 -19.05 8.46 -10.69
CA GLU A 111 -18.29 8.24 -11.92
C GLU A 111 -17.09 7.33 -11.60
N PHE A 112 -16.96 6.23 -12.32
CA PHE A 112 -15.82 5.34 -12.22
C PHE A 112 -14.61 5.93 -12.97
N LEU A 113 -13.47 6.03 -12.28
CA LEU A 113 -12.25 6.66 -12.80
C LEU A 113 -11.15 5.65 -13.16
N GLY A 114 -11.37 4.37 -12.91
CA GLY A 114 -10.35 3.33 -13.09
C GLY A 114 -9.67 2.94 -11.78
N TRP A 115 -8.39 2.58 -11.86
CA TRP A 115 -7.59 2.08 -10.75
C TRP A 115 -6.37 2.97 -10.51
N ALA A 116 -6.05 3.23 -9.23
CA ALA A 116 -4.92 4.05 -8.84
C ALA A 116 -3.57 3.44 -9.20
N PHE A 117 -3.45 2.11 -9.13
CA PHE A 117 -2.21 1.39 -9.38
C PHE A 117 -2.39 0.35 -10.50
N PRO A 118 -1.54 0.36 -11.53
CA PRO A 118 -1.56 -0.69 -12.57
C PRO A 118 -0.96 -2.01 -12.08
N GLU A 119 -0.09 -1.95 -11.07
CA GLU A 119 0.61 -3.10 -10.48
C GLU A 119 0.82 -2.89 -8.98
N ILE A 120 1.09 -3.97 -8.26
CA ILE A 120 1.45 -3.90 -6.85
C ILE A 120 2.90 -3.44 -6.73
N PRO A 121 3.24 -2.46 -5.84
CA PRO A 121 4.61 -2.01 -5.66
C PRO A 121 5.56 -3.16 -5.34
N GLU A 122 6.67 -3.22 -6.07
CA GLU A 122 7.59 -4.36 -6.02
C GLU A 122 8.15 -4.60 -4.60
N GLU A 123 8.48 -3.54 -3.86
CA GLU A 123 8.96 -3.65 -2.49
C GLU A 123 7.96 -4.37 -1.58
N ALA A 124 6.66 -4.06 -1.73
CA ALA A 124 5.60 -4.71 -0.98
C ALA A 124 5.44 -6.19 -1.37
N VAL A 125 5.54 -6.50 -2.67
CA VAL A 125 5.52 -7.88 -3.17
C VAL A 125 6.69 -8.67 -2.60
N GLN A 126 7.90 -8.13 -2.68
CA GLN A 126 9.12 -8.78 -2.18
C GLN A 126 9.03 -9.05 -0.68
N TRP A 127 8.59 -8.06 0.12
CA TRP A 127 8.42 -8.24 1.56
C TRP A 127 7.43 -9.34 1.87
N VAL A 128 6.21 -9.23 1.35
CA VAL A 128 5.13 -10.17 1.68
C VAL A 128 5.48 -11.59 1.24
N GLN A 129 5.93 -11.78 0.01
CA GLN A 129 6.23 -13.12 -0.51
C GLN A 129 7.42 -13.76 0.19
N SER A 130 8.48 -13.02 0.51
CA SER A 130 9.65 -13.55 1.21
C SER A 130 9.34 -14.02 2.64
N HIS A 131 8.35 -13.39 3.32
CA HIS A 131 7.97 -13.72 4.70
C HIS A 131 6.70 -14.58 4.80
N ALA A 132 5.98 -14.77 3.70
CA ALA A 132 4.78 -15.61 3.64
C ALA A 132 4.97 -16.93 2.85
N GLY A 133 6.22 -17.36 2.65
CA GLY A 133 6.51 -18.61 1.93
C GLY A 133 6.11 -18.56 0.45
N GLY A 134 6.28 -17.41 -0.20
CA GLY A 134 5.92 -17.19 -1.61
C GLY A 134 4.44 -16.92 -1.85
N GLN A 135 3.65 -16.78 -0.79
CA GLN A 135 2.20 -16.50 -0.87
C GLN A 135 1.89 -15.02 -0.64
N GLY A 136 0.65 -14.63 -0.92
CA GLY A 136 0.18 -13.26 -0.70
C GLY A 136 0.58 -12.28 -1.79
N ALA A 137 0.44 -10.98 -1.50
CA ALA A 137 0.70 -9.88 -2.42
C ALA A 137 -0.04 -10.00 -3.76
N THR A 138 -1.29 -10.46 -3.71
CA THR A 138 -2.13 -10.64 -4.91
C THR A 138 -3.09 -9.48 -5.16
N ASN A 139 -3.19 -8.57 -4.19
CA ASN A 139 -4.03 -7.39 -4.24
C ASN A 139 -3.47 -6.27 -3.34
N ILE A 140 -3.97 -5.06 -3.52
CA ILE A 140 -3.74 -3.92 -2.61
C ILE A 140 -5.04 -3.68 -1.87
N TRP A 141 -4.96 -3.54 -0.52
CA TRP A 141 -6.11 -3.46 0.36
C TRP A 141 -6.20 -2.13 1.08
N ALA A 142 -7.42 -1.83 1.58
CA ALA A 142 -7.76 -0.78 2.53
C ALA A 142 -7.02 0.55 2.30
N PRO A 143 -7.31 1.27 1.22
CA PRO A 143 -6.70 2.55 0.94
C PRO A 143 -7.20 3.62 1.91
N TYR A 144 -6.33 4.58 2.26
CA TYR A 144 -6.71 5.77 3.01
C TYR A 144 -6.15 7.02 2.34
N ILE A 145 -7.02 7.95 1.97
CA ILE A 145 -6.67 9.21 1.31
C ILE A 145 -6.72 10.38 2.27
N ILE A 146 -5.69 11.23 2.26
CA ILE A 146 -5.65 12.49 3.01
C ILE A 146 -4.94 13.57 2.20
N PRO A 147 -5.47 14.81 2.16
CA PRO A 147 -4.75 15.94 1.57
C PRO A 147 -3.62 16.40 2.49
N TYR A 148 -2.52 16.87 1.89
CA TYR A 148 -1.42 17.50 2.58
C TYR A 148 -0.82 18.62 1.72
N LYS A 149 -0.99 19.88 2.14
CA LYS A 149 -0.57 21.06 1.36
C LYS A 149 -1.18 21.01 -0.06
N ASP A 150 -0.34 21.00 -1.07
CA ASP A 150 -0.69 20.92 -2.50
C ASP A 150 -0.71 19.49 -3.05
N LYS A 151 -0.70 18.49 -2.17
CA LYS A 151 -0.63 17.07 -2.52
C LYS A 151 -1.72 16.25 -1.87
N TYR A 152 -1.84 15.03 -2.36
CA TYR A 152 -2.67 13.96 -1.80
C TYR A 152 -1.79 12.78 -1.44
N ARG A 153 -2.02 12.19 -0.28
CA ARG A 153 -1.35 11.02 0.23
C ARG A 153 -2.31 9.85 0.24
N LEU A 154 -1.95 8.79 -0.45
CA LEU A 154 -2.69 7.54 -0.50
C LEU A 154 -1.88 6.49 0.23
N TYR A 155 -2.32 6.15 1.44
CA TYR A 155 -1.82 5.02 2.21
C TYR A 155 -2.55 3.76 1.75
N TYR A 156 -1.85 2.64 1.73
CA TYR A 156 -2.40 1.37 1.27
C TYR A 156 -1.69 0.22 1.97
N CYS A 157 -2.28 -0.98 1.95
CA CYS A 157 -1.60 -2.16 2.46
C CYS A 157 -1.59 -3.31 1.46
N VAL A 158 -0.55 -4.14 1.56
CA VAL A 158 -0.38 -5.39 0.82
C VAL A 158 -0.12 -6.50 1.83
N SER A 159 -0.82 -7.63 1.71
CA SER A 159 -0.80 -8.66 2.75
C SER A 159 -0.88 -10.07 2.17
N ALA A 160 -0.60 -11.04 3.02
CA ALA A 160 -0.96 -12.44 2.83
C ALA A 160 -2.20 -12.76 3.67
N PHE A 161 -3.30 -13.14 3.02
CA PHE A 161 -4.56 -13.41 3.69
C PHE A 161 -4.42 -14.47 4.80
N GLY A 162 -4.96 -14.17 5.98
CA GLY A 162 -4.92 -15.08 7.13
C GLY A 162 -3.58 -15.10 7.87
N ARG A 163 -2.64 -14.18 7.55
CA ARG A 163 -1.33 -14.05 8.22
C ARG A 163 -1.10 -12.62 8.69
N LYS A 164 -0.08 -12.43 9.54
CA LYS A 164 0.39 -11.10 9.94
C LYS A 164 1.46 -10.53 9.02
N THR A 165 1.74 -11.19 7.92
CA THR A 165 2.75 -10.77 6.94
C THR A 165 2.16 -9.71 6.03
N SER A 166 2.52 -8.47 6.28
CA SER A 166 1.90 -7.30 5.64
C SER A 166 2.86 -6.14 5.50
N TYR A 167 2.49 -5.19 4.64
CA TYR A 167 3.23 -3.99 4.30
C TYR A 167 2.25 -2.83 4.15
N ILE A 168 2.45 -1.74 4.87
CA ILE A 168 1.75 -0.47 4.63
C ILE A 168 2.70 0.47 3.91
N GLY A 169 2.27 0.96 2.74
CA GLY A 169 2.99 1.91 1.92
C GLY A 169 2.29 3.24 1.78
N LEU A 170 3.02 4.20 1.23
CA LEU A 170 2.57 5.54 0.89
C LEU A 170 2.85 5.84 -0.58
N ALA A 171 1.85 6.40 -1.27
CA ALA A 171 2.03 7.09 -2.54
C ALA A 171 1.53 8.54 -2.44
N GLU A 172 2.18 9.46 -3.16
CA GLU A 172 1.78 10.87 -3.25
C GLU A 172 1.44 11.27 -4.68
N SER A 173 0.52 12.21 -4.82
CA SER A 173 0.18 12.86 -6.09
C SER A 173 -0.21 14.32 -5.87
N THR A 174 -0.06 15.15 -6.90
CA THR A 174 -0.60 16.52 -6.93
C THR A 174 -2.05 16.57 -7.42
N SER A 175 -2.59 15.43 -7.85
CA SER A 175 -3.99 15.28 -8.25
C SER A 175 -4.64 14.11 -7.51
N PRO A 176 -5.91 14.20 -7.10
CA PRO A 176 -6.61 13.06 -6.49
C PRO A 176 -6.79 11.89 -7.46
N GLU A 177 -6.58 12.10 -8.76
CA GLU A 177 -6.68 11.06 -9.78
C GLU A 177 -5.30 10.48 -10.18
N GLY A 178 -4.22 10.90 -9.50
CA GLY A 178 -2.86 10.51 -9.84
C GLY A 178 -2.21 11.43 -10.90
N PRO A 179 -1.06 11.07 -11.49
CA PRO A 179 -0.31 9.84 -11.23
C PRO A 179 0.27 9.76 -9.82
N TRP A 180 0.42 8.54 -9.30
CA TRP A 180 0.85 8.26 -7.93
C TRP A 180 2.33 7.90 -7.89
N THR A 181 3.10 8.62 -7.08
CA THR A 181 4.54 8.37 -6.85
C THR A 181 4.73 7.65 -5.53
N GLN A 182 5.35 6.47 -5.57
CA GLN A 182 5.68 5.70 -4.37
C GLN A 182 6.68 6.46 -3.51
N LYS A 183 6.43 6.48 -2.20
CA LYS A 183 7.26 7.18 -1.21
C LYS A 183 8.02 6.22 -0.30
N GLY A 184 7.53 5.01 -0.14
CA GLY A 184 8.16 3.96 0.66
C GLY A 184 7.23 3.31 1.66
N CYS A 185 7.84 2.51 2.54
CA CYS A 185 7.21 1.77 3.62
C CYS A 185 6.94 2.64 4.84
N ILE A 186 5.79 2.46 5.46
CA ILE A 186 5.48 3.03 6.77
C ILE A 186 5.75 1.99 7.86
N VAL A 187 5.06 0.86 7.75
CA VAL A 187 5.12 -0.27 8.68
C VAL A 187 5.10 -1.56 7.88
N LYS A 188 5.89 -2.51 8.29
CA LYS A 188 5.85 -3.88 7.78
C LYS A 188 5.92 -4.87 8.93
N THR A 189 5.14 -5.94 8.80
CA THR A 189 4.99 -6.98 9.82
C THR A 189 5.14 -8.36 9.22
N ASP A 190 5.42 -9.32 10.05
CA ASP A 190 5.43 -10.74 9.71
C ASP A 190 4.84 -11.58 10.87
N ASP A 191 4.86 -12.89 10.75
CA ASP A 191 4.26 -13.76 11.76
C ASP A 191 4.97 -13.72 13.12
N SER A 192 6.18 -13.12 13.21
CA SER A 192 6.90 -12.91 14.47
C SER A 192 6.44 -11.66 15.23
N THR A 193 5.78 -10.71 14.54
CA THR A 193 5.28 -9.48 15.17
C THR A 193 3.98 -9.72 15.93
N ALA A 194 3.67 -8.87 16.91
CA ALA A 194 2.41 -8.96 17.66
C ALA A 194 1.19 -8.55 16.83
N MET A 195 1.37 -7.58 15.92
CA MET A 195 0.32 -6.91 15.15
C MET A 195 0.36 -7.30 13.66
N ASN A 196 -0.61 -6.78 12.92
CA ASN A 196 -0.71 -6.91 11.47
C ASN A 196 -0.75 -5.53 10.81
N ALA A 197 0.15 -5.25 9.86
CA ALA A 197 0.23 -3.96 9.16
C ALA A 197 -0.80 -3.86 8.04
N ILE A 198 -2.07 -3.72 8.40
CA ILE A 198 -3.20 -3.51 7.48
C ILE A 198 -4.10 -2.38 7.97
N ASP A 199 -5.02 -1.95 7.12
CA ASP A 199 -6.11 -1.01 7.42
C ASP A 199 -5.61 0.35 7.95
N PRO A 200 -4.73 1.06 7.22
CA PRO A 200 -4.22 2.34 7.66
C PRO A 200 -5.32 3.41 7.74
N SER A 201 -5.29 4.20 8.80
CA SER A 201 -6.13 5.39 8.96
C SER A 201 -5.31 6.50 9.60
N VAL A 202 -5.29 7.69 8.98
CA VAL A 202 -4.40 8.78 9.40
C VAL A 202 -5.19 9.95 9.96
N ILE A 203 -4.73 10.43 11.11
CA ILE A 203 -5.24 11.63 11.78
C ILE A 203 -4.12 12.67 11.79
N ALA A 204 -4.42 13.85 11.23
CA ALA A 204 -3.63 15.05 11.40
C ALA A 204 -4.19 15.84 12.58
N ASP A 205 -3.46 15.95 13.67
CA ASP A 205 -3.86 16.76 14.82
C ASP A 205 -3.51 18.23 14.55
N GLU A 206 -4.53 19.04 14.29
CA GLU A 206 -4.38 20.46 14.00
C GLU A 206 -3.85 21.28 15.19
N ASN A 207 -4.05 20.80 16.43
CA ASN A 207 -3.60 21.52 17.62
C ASN A 207 -2.11 21.34 17.88
N THR A 208 -1.58 20.17 17.61
CA THR A 208 -0.15 19.84 17.87
C THR A 208 0.68 19.80 16.60
N GLY A 209 0.06 19.76 15.43
CA GLY A 209 0.72 19.55 14.14
C GLY A 209 1.24 18.13 13.94
N LYS A 210 1.00 17.23 14.87
CA LYS A 210 1.41 15.84 14.78
C LYS A 210 0.48 15.03 13.89
N TRP A 211 1.05 14.04 13.25
CA TRP A 211 0.32 13.07 12.44
C TRP A 211 0.46 11.69 13.04
N TRP A 212 -0.66 10.96 13.06
CA TRP A 212 -0.74 9.63 13.63
C TRP A 212 -1.42 8.69 12.65
N MET A 213 -0.83 7.53 12.43
CA MET A 213 -1.46 6.45 11.68
C MET A 213 -1.90 5.35 12.65
N HIS A 214 -3.19 5.05 12.63
CA HIS A 214 -3.76 3.86 13.24
C HIS A 214 -3.77 2.76 12.20
N TYR A 215 -3.45 1.55 12.62
CA TYR A 215 -3.44 0.37 11.77
C TYR A 215 -3.62 -0.88 12.62
N GLY A 216 -3.95 -2.01 12.00
CA GLY A 216 -4.05 -3.29 12.68
C GLY A 216 -5.32 -4.03 12.36
N SER A 217 -5.52 -5.15 13.04
CA SER A 217 -6.67 -6.03 12.88
C SER A 217 -6.92 -6.83 14.14
N PHE A 218 -7.78 -7.85 14.04
CA PHE A 218 -7.98 -8.83 15.12
C PHE A 218 -6.70 -9.61 15.49
N PHE A 219 -5.68 -9.64 14.63
CA PHE A 219 -4.35 -10.14 14.97
C PHE A 219 -3.58 -9.12 15.81
N GLY A 220 -3.68 -9.21 17.12
CA GLY A 220 -2.91 -8.39 18.05
C GLY A 220 -3.50 -7.01 18.35
N GLY A 221 -4.59 -6.59 17.69
CA GLY A 221 -5.29 -5.34 17.97
C GLY A 221 -4.87 -4.17 17.08
N LEU A 222 -5.26 -2.97 17.51
CA LEU A 222 -5.00 -1.72 16.83
C LEU A 222 -3.78 -1.02 17.43
N TYR A 223 -2.91 -0.56 16.55
CA TYR A 223 -1.68 0.16 16.89
C TYR A 223 -1.71 1.57 16.35
N CYS A 224 -0.91 2.44 16.94
CA CYS A 224 -0.76 3.83 16.52
C CYS A 224 0.72 4.17 16.40
N VAL A 225 1.15 4.66 15.23
CA VAL A 225 2.51 5.12 14.95
C VAL A 225 2.52 6.60 14.60
N GLU A 226 3.50 7.35 15.11
CA GLU A 226 3.67 8.76 14.76
C GLU A 226 4.29 8.88 13.36
N LEU A 227 3.71 9.73 12.54
CA LEU A 227 4.21 10.04 11.20
C LEU A 227 4.94 11.39 11.19
N ASN A 228 5.96 11.49 10.35
CA ASN A 228 6.54 12.77 10.01
C ASN A 228 5.59 13.53 9.05
N PRO A 229 5.05 14.69 9.44
CA PRO A 229 4.08 15.42 8.60
C PRO A 229 4.64 15.81 7.23
N GLU A 230 5.94 16.10 7.13
CA GLU A 230 6.54 16.53 5.86
C GLU A 230 6.69 15.38 4.86
N THR A 231 7.09 14.21 5.32
CA THR A 231 7.32 13.04 4.46
C THR A 231 6.10 12.12 4.34
N GLY A 232 5.21 12.12 5.35
CA GLY A 232 4.11 11.17 5.47
C GLY A 232 4.53 9.76 5.88
N LEU A 233 5.81 9.50 6.05
CA LEU A 233 6.37 8.22 6.51
C LEU A 233 6.40 8.15 8.03
N ALA A 234 6.71 6.99 8.61
CA ALA A 234 6.92 6.88 10.05
C ALA A 234 7.97 7.89 10.53
N LEU A 235 7.75 8.51 11.69
CA LEU A 235 8.69 9.48 12.26
C LEU A 235 10.05 8.84 12.52
N ASN A 236 10.05 7.61 12.97
CA ASN A 236 11.25 6.79 13.16
C ASN A 236 11.11 5.53 12.30
N GLU A 237 12.11 5.27 11.47
CA GLU A 237 12.12 4.08 10.62
C GLU A 237 12.10 2.80 11.47
N GLY A 238 11.22 1.87 11.11
CA GLY A 238 11.05 0.59 11.82
C GLY A 238 10.22 0.68 13.10
N ASP A 239 9.68 1.86 13.44
CA ASP A 239 8.76 2.00 14.55
C ASP A 239 7.43 1.32 14.24
N LEU A 240 7.04 0.37 15.10
CA LEU A 240 5.76 -0.33 15.01
C LEU A 240 4.67 0.36 15.85
N GLY A 241 5.00 1.45 16.54
CA GLY A 241 4.05 2.21 17.35
C GLY A 241 3.58 1.52 18.62
N HIS A 242 2.44 1.97 19.13
CA HIS A 242 1.88 1.56 20.42
C HIS A 242 0.53 0.89 20.23
N LEU A 243 0.28 -0.17 21.02
CA LEU A 243 -1.04 -0.78 21.13
C LEU A 243 -2.02 0.22 21.76
N VAL A 244 -3.11 0.53 21.06
CA VAL A 244 -4.15 1.47 21.54
C VAL A 244 -5.48 0.78 21.85
N ALA A 245 -5.77 -0.35 21.19
CA ALA A 245 -6.96 -1.14 21.46
C ALA A 245 -6.73 -2.60 21.06
N CYS A 246 -7.28 -3.53 21.84
CA CYS A 246 -7.33 -4.94 21.47
C CYS A 246 -8.68 -5.53 21.87
N LEU A 247 -9.11 -6.54 21.13
CA LEU A 247 -10.26 -7.35 21.52
C LEU A 247 -9.79 -8.41 22.51
N LEU A 248 -10.15 -8.24 23.76
CA LEU A 248 -10.00 -9.29 24.76
C LEU A 248 -11.21 -10.22 24.62
N TYR A 249 -11.01 -11.38 24.03
CA TYR A 249 -11.99 -12.47 24.16
C TYR A 249 -11.94 -12.97 25.60
N THR A 250 -12.84 -12.43 26.42
CA THR A 250 -13.18 -13.11 27.67
C THR A 250 -14.22 -14.17 27.33
N SER A 251 -14.08 -15.35 27.88
CA SER A 251 -15.02 -16.48 27.70
C SER A 251 -16.47 -16.16 28.11
N ASP A 252 -16.70 -14.99 28.65
CA ASP A 252 -17.97 -14.54 29.23
C ASP A 252 -18.76 -13.58 28.31
N ALA A 253 -18.32 -13.36 27.07
CA ALA A 253 -19.02 -12.52 26.12
C ALA A 253 -20.09 -13.28 25.29
N ALA A 254 -20.52 -14.46 25.74
CA ALA A 254 -21.47 -15.33 25.06
C ALA A 254 -22.76 -15.59 25.86
N ASP A 255 -23.17 -14.64 26.75
CA ASP A 255 -24.48 -14.66 27.42
C ASP A 255 -25.36 -13.52 26.96
#